data_f253cfb89d1493303ae871ff69b47abc
#
_entry.id   f253cfb89d1493303ae871ff69b47abc
#
_cell.length_a   1.000
_cell.length_b   1.000
_cell.length_c   1.000
_cell.angle_alpha   90.00
_cell.angle_beta   90.00
_cell.angle_gamma   90.00
#
_symmetry.space_group_name_H-M   'P 1'
#
loop_
_entity.id
_entity.type
_entity.pdbx_description
1 polymer ?
#
loop_
_entity_poly.entity_id
_entity_poly.type
_entity_poly.pdbx_seq_one_letter_code
_entity_poly.pdbx_strand_id
1 'polypeptide(L)'
;MQALLGKRSARPFTAQRCCHAAPIAVRSRSRRGFAVSCQAKLQMREVIEKLISREDLTEQQAEEALTGLLDNFSSEQAAAFLVLLRAKGETPAEIAGLAKAMLDKALPVTTQQQVVDIVGTGGDGIGSVNISTGASILAAAAGARVAKHGNRSVSSLCGSADVLEALGVAIDLGPEGISRCLEEAGIAFMFAPRYHPAMRAVRPVRSALKVRTALNMLGPLLNPAHAAYGLVGVYDTSISELMAGSLLRMGVRKALVVHSMGLDELTPMGPADVVEVTHGSAGLKRYTLDPKDVGIPRCEVEDLKGGDAALNAAILRDVLAGQPGPVADALILNAGYALAAAEVAPSPADGVALAREVQRSGRATATLEAWAAASQRCAAQERERQLAAA
;
A
#
# COMPACT_ATOMS: atom_id res chain seq x y z
N MET A 1 -34.25 -44.28 -48.18
CA MET A 1 -35.59 -44.78 -48.28
C MET A 1 -36.54 -43.66 -47.95
N GLN A 2 -37.08 -43.13 -48.97
CA GLN A 2 -38.43 -42.62 -49.24
C GLN A 2 -38.86 -41.44 -48.40
N ALA A 3 -38.92 -40.23 -48.94
CA ALA A 3 -39.83 -39.71 -49.99
C ALA A 3 -41.11 -39.18 -49.32
N LEU A 4 -41.61 -38.03 -49.53
CA LEU A 4 -42.05 -37.28 -50.68
C LEU A 4 -43.06 -36.22 -50.20
N LEU A 5 -42.97 -35.04 -50.77
CA LEU A 5 -44.04 -34.28 -51.42
C LEU A 5 -45.22 -33.81 -50.55
N GLY A 6 -45.58 -32.60 -50.52
CA GLY A 6 -45.72 -31.55 -51.51
C GLY A 6 -47.09 -30.94 -51.42
N LYS A 7 -47.26 -29.68 -51.55
CA LYS A 7 -48.12 -29.02 -52.58
C LYS A 7 -48.40 -27.55 -52.21
N ARG A 8 -48.22 -26.79 -53.25
CA ARG A 8 -48.58 -25.38 -53.43
C ARG A 8 -50.13 -25.21 -53.47
N SER A 9 -50.58 -24.04 -53.06
CA SER A 9 -51.70 -23.41 -53.74
C SER A 9 -51.73 -21.90 -53.49
N ALA A 10 -52.14 -21.23 -54.57
CA ALA A 10 -52.02 -19.84 -54.93
C ALA A 10 -53.14 -18.95 -54.37
N ARG A 11 -52.80 -17.69 -54.38
CA ARG A 11 -53.47 -16.37 -54.34
C ARG A 11 -55.02 -16.37 -54.67
N PRO A 12 -55.77 -15.26 -54.31
CA PRO A 12 -55.62 -13.99 -55.05
C PRO A 12 -55.73 -12.66 -54.26
N PHE A 13 -55.34 -11.64 -55.00
CA PHE A 13 -55.45 -10.20 -54.80
C PHE A 13 -56.88 -9.69 -54.64
N THR A 14 -57.14 -8.67 -53.81
CA THR A 14 -58.01 -7.50 -54.09
C THR A 14 -57.77 -6.33 -53.19
N ALA A 15 -57.42 -5.24 -53.84
CA ALA A 15 -57.87 -3.82 -53.83
C ALA A 15 -57.95 -2.99 -52.50
N GLN A 16 -57.09 -2.00 -52.47
CA GLN A 16 -57.32 -0.59 -52.17
C GLN A 16 -58.51 -0.15 -51.32
N ARG A 17 -58.18 0.53 -50.20
CA ARG A 17 -58.83 1.84 -49.89
C ARG A 17 -57.90 2.77 -49.10
N CYS A 18 -57.98 4.03 -49.51
CA CYS A 18 -57.18 5.19 -49.08
C CYS A 18 -57.47 5.72 -47.66
N CYS A 19 -56.47 6.35 -47.11
CA CYS A 19 -56.48 7.60 -46.34
C CYS A 19 -57.23 7.67 -45.01
N HIS A 20 -56.47 7.76 -43.94
CA HIS A 20 -56.62 8.91 -43.02
C HIS A 20 -55.34 8.97 -42.17
N ALA A 21 -54.58 10.03 -42.38
CA ALA A 21 -53.42 10.35 -41.55
C ALA A 21 -53.91 10.91 -40.17
N ALA A 22 -53.55 10.20 -39.11
CA ALA A 22 -53.66 10.70 -37.76
C ALA A 22 -52.37 11.51 -37.38
N PRO A 23 -52.46 12.59 -36.65
CA PRO A 23 -51.29 13.43 -36.33
C PRO A 23 -50.37 12.70 -35.34
N ILE A 24 -49.09 12.67 -35.69
CA ILE A 24 -48.00 12.16 -34.81
C ILE A 24 -47.89 13.12 -33.64
N ALA A 25 -48.30 12.70 -32.47
CA ALA A 25 -48.01 13.40 -31.21
C ALA A 25 -46.51 13.29 -30.94
N VAL A 26 -45.76 14.39 -31.14
CA VAL A 26 -44.38 14.57 -30.69
C VAL A 26 -44.38 14.58 -29.18
N ARG A 27 -44.13 13.42 -28.56
CA ARG A 27 -43.80 13.39 -27.14
C ARG A 27 -42.47 14.11 -26.94
N SER A 28 -42.53 15.30 -26.37
CA SER A 28 -41.39 16.01 -25.85
C SER A 28 -40.74 15.10 -24.79
N ARG A 29 -39.59 14.57 -25.10
CA ARG A 29 -38.71 13.94 -24.08
C ARG A 29 -38.29 15.07 -23.15
N SER A 30 -38.89 15.09 -21.96
CA SER A 30 -38.38 15.91 -20.88
C SER A 30 -36.92 15.50 -20.68
N ARG A 31 -36.02 16.43 -20.98
CA ARG A 31 -34.61 16.35 -20.52
C ARG A 31 -34.69 16.33 -19.00
N ARG A 32 -34.60 15.13 -18.41
CA ARG A 32 -34.17 15.02 -17.01
C ARG A 32 -32.79 15.63 -16.97
N GLY A 33 -32.75 16.89 -16.57
CA GLY A 33 -31.50 17.53 -16.18
C GLY A 33 -30.87 16.67 -15.12
N PHE A 34 -29.71 16.12 -15.39
CA PHE A 34 -28.80 15.70 -14.35
C PHE A 34 -28.51 16.98 -13.56
N ALA A 35 -29.22 17.17 -12.45
CA ALA A 35 -28.81 18.09 -11.44
C ALA A 35 -27.48 17.55 -10.89
N VAL A 36 -26.37 18.04 -11.44
CA VAL A 36 -25.08 17.98 -10.77
C VAL A 36 -25.33 18.79 -9.50
N SER A 37 -25.57 18.09 -8.40
CA SER A 37 -25.57 18.69 -7.07
C SER A 37 -24.18 19.29 -6.90
N CYS A 38 -24.10 20.60 -7.05
CA CYS A 38 -22.94 21.37 -6.62
C CYS A 38 -22.99 21.33 -5.09
N GLN A 39 -22.49 20.22 -4.51
CA GLN A 39 -22.30 20.16 -3.06
C GLN A 39 -21.33 21.28 -2.73
N ALA A 40 -21.77 22.21 -1.89
CA ALA A 40 -20.94 23.28 -1.40
C ALA A 40 -19.67 22.64 -0.79
N LYS A 41 -18.49 23.05 -1.27
CA LYS A 41 -17.20 22.53 -0.81
C LYS A 41 -17.15 22.73 0.72
N LEU A 42 -16.97 21.65 1.46
CA LEU A 42 -16.96 21.67 2.93
C LEU A 42 -15.90 22.67 3.41
N GLN A 43 -16.32 23.65 4.22
CA GLN A 43 -15.38 24.66 4.72
C GLN A 43 -14.61 24.09 5.93
N MET A 44 -13.32 24.40 6.03
CA MET A 44 -12.46 23.93 7.13
C MET A 44 -13.01 24.33 8.51
N ARG A 45 -13.69 25.48 8.62
CA ARG A 45 -14.39 25.90 9.84
C ARG A 45 -15.44 24.87 10.28
N GLU A 46 -16.27 24.39 9.34
CA GLU A 46 -17.31 23.39 9.63
C GLU A 46 -16.72 22.06 10.07
N VAL A 47 -15.60 21.66 9.45
CA VAL A 47 -14.86 20.47 9.86
C VAL A 47 -14.34 20.60 11.28
N ILE A 48 -13.71 21.72 11.62
CA ILE A 48 -13.19 22.00 12.96
C ILE A 48 -14.32 21.99 14.01
N GLU A 49 -15.48 22.62 13.73
CA GLU A 49 -16.62 22.62 14.65
C GLU A 49 -17.18 21.20 14.90
N LYS A 50 -17.26 20.37 13.87
CA LYS A 50 -17.61 18.95 14.02
C LYS A 50 -16.64 18.21 14.93
N LEU A 51 -15.34 18.36 14.69
CA LEU A 51 -14.31 17.68 15.48
C LEU A 51 -14.29 18.18 16.95
N ILE A 52 -14.56 19.47 17.20
CA ILE A 52 -14.76 20.02 18.56
C ILE A 52 -15.93 19.32 19.24
N SER A 53 -17.02 19.09 18.50
CA SER A 53 -18.21 18.38 18.98
C SER A 53 -17.99 16.85 19.09
N ARG A 54 -16.80 16.36 18.78
CA ARG A 54 -16.44 14.92 18.72
C ARG A 54 -17.27 14.11 17.73
N GLU A 55 -17.77 14.76 16.69
CA GLU A 55 -18.47 14.09 15.59
C GLU A 55 -17.46 13.48 14.61
N ASP A 56 -17.76 12.26 14.13
CA ASP A 56 -16.97 11.62 13.11
C ASP A 56 -17.19 12.28 11.74
N LEU A 57 -16.11 12.39 10.98
CA LEU A 57 -16.18 12.75 9.58
C LEU A 57 -16.48 11.52 8.74
N THR A 58 -17.28 11.69 7.70
CA THR A 58 -17.36 10.67 6.66
C THR A 58 -16.04 10.59 5.90
N GLU A 59 -15.80 9.49 5.21
CA GLU A 59 -14.62 9.30 4.36
C GLU A 59 -14.45 10.46 3.37
N GLN A 60 -15.54 10.84 2.69
CA GLN A 60 -15.56 11.97 1.76
C GLN A 60 -15.26 13.31 2.45
N GLN A 61 -15.81 13.56 3.64
CA GLN A 61 -15.53 14.79 4.39
C GLN A 61 -14.06 14.90 4.81
N ALA A 62 -13.45 13.78 5.22
CA ALA A 62 -12.04 13.74 5.59
C ALA A 62 -11.14 13.96 4.35
N GLU A 63 -11.49 13.36 3.21
CA GLU A 63 -10.81 13.55 1.91
C GLU A 63 -10.90 15.01 1.45
N GLU A 64 -12.10 15.61 1.43
CA GLU A 64 -12.31 17.00 1.05
C GLU A 64 -11.59 17.98 1.99
N ALA A 65 -11.58 17.70 3.29
CA ALA A 65 -10.90 18.52 4.29
C ALA A 65 -9.39 18.56 4.08
N LEU A 66 -8.75 17.40 3.89
CA LEU A 66 -7.31 17.36 3.64
C LEU A 66 -6.96 17.93 2.26
N THR A 67 -7.74 17.63 1.22
CA THR A 67 -7.55 18.22 -0.11
C THR A 67 -7.62 19.75 -0.05
N GLY A 68 -8.61 20.30 0.66
CA GLY A 68 -8.74 21.74 0.85
C GLY A 68 -7.54 22.37 1.58
N LEU A 69 -7.03 21.68 2.60
CA LEU A 69 -5.81 22.09 3.32
C LEU A 69 -4.56 22.04 2.43
N LEU A 70 -4.43 21.04 1.57
CA LEU A 70 -3.28 20.91 0.66
C LEU A 70 -3.32 21.96 -0.46
N ASP A 71 -4.51 22.32 -0.93
CA ASP A 71 -4.70 23.34 -1.99
C ASP A 71 -4.51 24.77 -1.47
N ASN A 72 -4.97 25.05 -0.24
CA ASN A 72 -4.92 26.37 0.41
C ASN A 72 -4.36 26.21 1.83
N PHE A 73 -3.06 25.97 1.91
CA PHE A 73 -2.41 25.59 3.17
C PHE A 73 -2.44 26.71 4.22
N SER A 74 -2.99 26.40 5.40
CA SER A 74 -2.83 27.15 6.63
C SER A 74 -2.29 26.24 7.72
N SER A 75 -1.14 26.59 8.29
CA SER A 75 -0.51 25.84 9.40
C SER A 75 -1.39 25.73 10.62
N GLU A 76 -2.15 26.79 10.92
CA GLU A 76 -3.06 26.88 12.07
C GLU A 76 -4.25 25.93 11.92
N GLN A 77 -4.87 25.95 10.74
CA GLN A 77 -5.98 25.05 10.43
C GLN A 77 -5.53 23.59 10.36
N ALA A 78 -4.38 23.33 9.76
CA ALA A 78 -3.80 21.99 9.71
C ALA A 78 -3.46 21.46 11.10
N ALA A 79 -2.87 22.29 11.98
CA ALA A 79 -2.58 21.91 13.35
C ALA A 79 -3.87 21.63 14.14
N ALA A 80 -4.88 22.52 14.05
CA ALA A 80 -6.17 22.33 14.71
C ALA A 80 -6.86 21.04 14.23
N PHE A 81 -6.93 20.83 12.91
CA PHE A 81 -7.53 19.63 12.31
C PHE A 81 -6.86 18.34 12.82
N LEU A 82 -5.54 18.25 12.75
CA LEU A 82 -4.80 17.07 13.16
C LEU A 82 -4.91 16.78 14.66
N VAL A 83 -4.85 17.82 15.49
CA VAL A 83 -4.93 17.67 16.95
C VAL A 83 -6.35 17.29 17.38
N LEU A 84 -7.38 17.91 16.83
CA LEU A 84 -8.76 17.59 17.13
C LEU A 84 -9.14 16.19 16.66
N LEU A 85 -8.71 15.78 15.47
CA LEU A 85 -8.90 14.42 14.96
C LEU A 85 -8.30 13.38 15.91
N ARG A 86 -7.06 13.61 16.36
CA ARG A 86 -6.38 12.79 17.37
C ARG A 86 -7.09 12.80 18.72
N ALA A 87 -7.54 13.97 19.19
CA ALA A 87 -8.21 14.11 20.49
C ALA A 87 -9.59 13.46 20.53
N LYS A 88 -10.27 13.40 19.38
CA LYS A 88 -11.52 12.67 19.21
C LYS A 88 -11.28 11.15 19.18
N GLY A 89 -10.21 10.73 18.57
CA GLY A 89 -9.93 9.37 18.11
C GLY A 89 -10.34 9.17 16.66
N GLU A 90 -9.40 8.77 15.83
CA GLU A 90 -9.60 8.58 14.39
C GLU A 90 -10.46 7.36 14.09
N THR A 91 -11.26 7.41 13.03
CA THR A 91 -12.02 6.28 12.50
C THR A 91 -11.40 5.73 11.21
N PRO A 92 -11.67 4.46 10.83
CA PRO A 92 -11.21 3.93 9.56
C PRO A 92 -11.67 4.72 8.34
N ALA A 93 -12.87 5.33 8.40
CA ALA A 93 -13.40 6.17 7.34
C ALA A 93 -12.57 7.46 7.19
N GLU A 94 -12.24 8.10 8.29
CA GLU A 94 -11.42 9.30 8.29
C GLU A 94 -10.02 9.04 7.77
N ILE A 95 -9.35 7.99 8.26
CA ILE A 95 -8.01 7.63 7.80
C ILE A 95 -8.01 7.26 6.31
N ALA A 96 -9.01 6.53 5.82
CA ALA A 96 -9.13 6.20 4.40
C ALA A 96 -9.34 7.46 3.55
N GLY A 97 -10.18 8.41 3.99
CA GLY A 97 -10.37 9.69 3.31
C GLY A 97 -9.08 10.51 3.24
N LEU A 98 -8.33 10.60 4.34
CA LEU A 98 -7.02 11.26 4.35
C LEU A 98 -6.02 10.60 3.40
N ALA A 99 -5.99 9.26 3.37
CA ALA A 99 -5.11 8.52 2.47
C ALA A 99 -5.47 8.76 1.00
N LYS A 100 -6.76 8.78 0.64
CA LYS A 100 -7.23 9.11 -0.72
C LYS A 100 -6.80 10.50 -1.15
N ALA A 101 -7.03 11.52 -0.32
CA ALA A 101 -6.61 12.90 -0.60
C ALA A 101 -5.09 13.00 -0.89
N MET A 102 -4.28 12.22 -0.17
CA MET A 102 -2.83 12.20 -0.39
C MET A 102 -2.44 11.44 -1.64
N LEU A 103 -3.11 10.33 -1.97
CA LEU A 103 -2.86 9.53 -3.18
C LEU A 103 -3.27 10.29 -4.44
N ASP A 104 -4.35 11.07 -4.40
CA ASP A 104 -4.77 11.91 -5.53
C ASP A 104 -3.73 12.98 -5.91
N LYS A 105 -2.88 13.36 -4.96
CA LYS A 105 -1.77 14.30 -5.16
C LYS A 105 -0.42 13.59 -5.37
N ALA A 106 -0.39 12.27 -5.35
CA ALA A 106 0.82 11.47 -5.53
C ALA A 106 1.20 11.33 -7.01
N LEU A 107 2.47 11.02 -7.28
CA LEU A 107 2.89 10.55 -8.59
C LEU A 107 2.42 9.10 -8.76
N PRO A 108 1.50 8.79 -9.69
CA PRO A 108 0.99 7.44 -9.83
C PRO A 108 2.02 6.50 -10.45
N VAL A 109 2.05 5.27 -9.97
CA VAL A 109 2.82 4.17 -10.57
C VAL A 109 1.83 3.17 -11.17
N THR A 110 1.93 2.97 -12.49
CA THR A 110 1.09 1.98 -13.18
C THR A 110 1.81 0.65 -13.27
N THR A 111 1.18 -0.42 -12.84
CA THR A 111 1.67 -1.79 -12.99
C THR A 111 0.55 -2.70 -13.50
N GLN A 112 0.90 -3.62 -14.39
CA GLN A 112 -0.01 -4.66 -14.90
C GLN A 112 -0.17 -5.84 -13.92
N GLN A 113 0.66 -5.88 -12.89
CA GLN A 113 0.77 -6.99 -11.97
C GLN A 113 0.20 -6.61 -10.60
N GLN A 114 -0.39 -7.58 -9.92
CA GLN A 114 -0.76 -7.40 -8.53
C GLN A 114 0.50 -7.42 -7.66
N VAL A 115 0.70 -6.37 -6.90
CA VAL A 115 1.89 -6.19 -6.09
C VAL A 115 1.58 -6.28 -4.59
N VAL A 116 2.60 -6.64 -3.81
CA VAL A 116 2.57 -6.63 -2.35
C VAL A 116 3.50 -5.54 -1.82
N ASP A 117 3.07 -4.88 -0.74
CA ASP A 117 3.94 -4.01 0.07
C ASP A 117 4.22 -4.66 1.42
N ILE A 118 5.46 -4.56 1.88
CA ILE A 118 5.89 -4.99 3.21
C ILE A 118 6.42 -3.75 3.92
N VAL A 119 5.62 -3.20 4.81
CA VAL A 119 5.83 -1.86 5.35
C VAL A 119 5.37 -1.77 6.81
N GLY A 120 6.04 -0.94 7.61
CA GLY A 120 5.62 -0.62 8.95
C GLY A 120 5.27 0.86 9.09
N THR A 121 4.54 1.20 10.15
CA THR A 121 4.26 2.58 10.53
C THR A 121 5.51 3.32 11.01
N GLY A 122 6.51 2.57 11.43
CA GLY A 122 7.71 3.09 12.06
C GLY A 122 7.46 3.58 13.49
N GLY A 123 8.57 3.93 14.15
CA GLY A 123 8.49 4.61 15.44
C GLY A 123 8.35 3.68 16.65
N ASP A 124 8.70 2.42 16.54
CA ASP A 124 8.80 1.44 17.63
C ASP A 124 9.95 1.78 18.63
N GLY A 125 10.97 2.50 18.16
CA GLY A 125 12.10 2.95 18.99
C GLY A 125 13.13 1.88 19.33
N ILE A 126 13.02 0.68 18.78
CA ILE A 126 13.89 -0.47 19.10
C ILE A 126 15.22 -0.43 18.34
N GLY A 127 15.22 0.14 17.14
CA GLY A 127 16.43 0.23 16.31
C GLY A 127 16.88 -1.10 15.72
N SER A 128 15.93 -1.92 15.31
CA SER A 128 16.17 -3.20 14.63
C SER A 128 16.83 -2.99 13.26
N VAL A 129 17.47 -4.06 12.74
CA VAL A 129 17.87 -4.13 11.33
C VAL A 129 16.63 -3.93 10.43
N ASN A 130 16.84 -3.50 9.18
CA ASN A 130 15.73 -3.21 8.25
C ASN A 130 15.00 -4.51 7.81
N ILE A 131 14.22 -5.11 8.73
CA ILE A 131 13.54 -6.41 8.57
C ILE A 131 12.63 -6.38 7.34
N SER A 132 11.70 -5.41 7.24
CA SER A 132 10.78 -5.31 6.09
C SER A 132 11.51 -5.14 4.76
N THR A 133 12.68 -4.48 4.75
CA THR A 133 13.47 -4.31 3.52
C THR A 133 14.11 -5.63 3.08
N GLY A 134 14.74 -6.35 4.00
CA GLY A 134 15.30 -7.67 3.71
C GLY A 134 14.22 -8.69 3.35
N ALA A 135 13.10 -8.70 4.06
CA ALA A 135 11.94 -9.53 3.76
C ALA A 135 11.34 -9.25 2.37
N SER A 136 11.34 -7.98 1.93
CA SER A 136 10.89 -7.58 0.58
C SER A 136 11.76 -8.20 -0.50
N ILE A 137 13.08 -8.19 -0.34
CA ILE A 137 14.01 -8.81 -1.29
C ILE A 137 13.82 -10.33 -1.31
N LEU A 138 13.66 -10.95 -0.14
CA LEU A 138 13.45 -12.39 0.00
C LEU A 138 12.11 -12.82 -0.61
N ALA A 139 11.02 -12.06 -0.39
CA ALA A 139 9.71 -12.32 -0.98
C ALA A 139 9.73 -12.18 -2.51
N ALA A 140 10.45 -11.19 -3.04
CA ALA A 140 10.61 -11.02 -4.49
C ALA A 140 11.41 -12.21 -5.10
N ALA A 141 12.49 -12.64 -4.45
CA ALA A 141 13.25 -13.82 -4.86
C ALA A 141 12.43 -15.11 -4.82
N ALA A 142 11.39 -15.14 -3.96
CA ALA A 142 10.43 -16.25 -3.87
C ALA A 142 9.30 -16.16 -4.90
N GLY A 143 9.25 -15.11 -5.74
CA GLY A 143 8.30 -14.96 -6.83
C GLY A 143 7.17 -13.96 -6.62
N ALA A 144 7.10 -13.28 -5.47
CA ALA A 144 6.17 -12.17 -5.29
C ALA A 144 6.59 -10.96 -6.14
N ARG A 145 5.64 -10.12 -6.52
CA ARG A 145 5.91 -8.80 -7.10
C ARG A 145 5.84 -7.77 -5.99
N VAL A 146 6.98 -7.21 -5.62
CA VAL A 146 7.09 -6.33 -4.45
C VAL A 146 7.25 -4.88 -4.87
N ALA A 147 6.24 -4.06 -4.60
CA ALA A 147 6.27 -2.61 -4.77
C ALA A 147 6.43 -1.95 -3.40
N LYS A 148 7.66 -1.89 -2.90
CA LYS A 148 7.92 -1.37 -1.57
C LYS A 148 7.82 0.16 -1.54
N HIS A 149 6.94 0.68 -0.67
CA HIS A 149 6.89 2.09 -0.34
C HIS A 149 7.68 2.35 0.94
N GLY A 150 8.53 3.36 0.94
CA GLY A 150 9.34 3.63 2.11
C GLY A 150 10.05 4.98 2.11
N ASN A 151 10.78 5.25 3.19
CA ASN A 151 11.44 6.53 3.44
C ASN A 151 12.80 6.33 4.09
N ARG A 152 13.52 7.45 4.28
CA ARG A 152 14.64 7.53 5.22
C ARG A 152 14.11 7.50 6.65
N SER A 153 14.97 7.11 7.57
CA SER A 153 14.61 7.14 8.98
C SER A 153 14.38 8.56 9.50
N VAL A 154 13.44 8.66 10.45
CA VAL A 154 13.21 9.89 11.23
C VAL A 154 13.65 9.69 12.68
N SER A 155 13.60 8.49 13.19
CA SER A 155 13.84 8.15 14.62
C SER A 155 14.93 7.11 14.84
N SER A 156 15.23 6.26 13.86
CA SER A 156 16.31 5.26 13.91
C SER A 156 17.54 5.71 13.13
N LEU A 157 18.65 4.97 13.25
CA LEU A 157 19.92 5.28 12.58
C LEU A 157 19.88 5.00 11.07
N CYS A 158 18.98 4.12 10.61
CA CYS A 158 18.91 3.68 9.24
C CYS A 158 17.46 3.36 8.82
N GLY A 159 16.94 4.05 7.81
CA GLY A 159 15.67 3.75 7.17
C GLY A 159 15.83 2.83 5.96
N SER A 160 14.70 2.43 5.36
CA SER A 160 14.70 1.57 4.16
C SER A 160 15.45 2.20 2.98
N ALA A 161 15.31 3.51 2.77
CA ALA A 161 16.03 4.22 1.71
C ALA A 161 17.55 4.21 1.95
N ASP A 162 17.98 4.40 3.20
CA ASP A 162 19.39 4.50 3.57
C ASP A 162 20.10 3.15 3.34
N VAL A 163 19.50 2.04 3.78
CA VAL A 163 20.08 0.72 3.58
C VAL A 163 20.05 0.29 2.12
N LEU A 164 19.02 0.66 1.36
CA LEU A 164 18.95 0.34 -0.08
C LEU A 164 20.03 1.06 -0.89
N GLU A 165 20.33 2.31 -0.58
CA GLU A 165 21.48 3.02 -1.19
C GLU A 165 22.80 2.32 -0.86
N ALA A 166 23.00 1.90 0.41
CA ALA A 166 24.18 1.13 0.81
C ALA A 166 24.27 -0.25 0.16
N LEU A 167 23.12 -0.83 -0.23
CA LEU A 167 23.04 -2.06 -1.01
C LEU A 167 23.25 -1.83 -2.52
N GLY A 168 23.38 -0.58 -2.98
CA GLY A 168 23.64 -0.24 -4.38
C GLY A 168 22.38 0.01 -5.21
N VAL A 169 21.20 0.05 -4.61
CA VAL A 169 19.94 0.34 -5.29
C VAL A 169 19.77 1.85 -5.47
N ALA A 170 19.46 2.29 -6.69
CA ALA A 170 19.07 3.67 -6.94
C ALA A 170 17.61 3.88 -6.46
N ILE A 171 17.44 4.73 -5.45
CA ILE A 171 16.14 4.95 -4.80
C ILE A 171 15.29 6.05 -5.42
N ASP A 172 15.91 7.00 -6.12
CA ASP A 172 15.24 8.16 -6.69
C ASP A 172 14.85 7.92 -8.16
N LEU A 173 13.91 7.00 -8.36
CA LEU A 173 13.38 6.64 -9.68
C LEU A 173 11.98 7.20 -9.88
N GLY A 174 11.68 7.63 -11.11
CA GLY A 174 10.33 7.98 -11.55
C GLY A 174 9.47 6.74 -11.84
N PRO A 175 8.17 6.95 -12.13
CA PRO A 175 7.22 5.85 -12.37
C PRO A 175 7.66 4.83 -13.42
N GLU A 176 8.28 5.27 -14.53
CA GLU A 176 8.81 4.37 -15.56
C GLU A 176 9.94 3.47 -15.04
N GLY A 177 10.85 4.04 -14.23
CA GLY A 177 11.95 3.28 -13.62
C GLY A 177 11.44 2.25 -12.62
N ILE A 178 10.41 2.59 -11.85
CA ILE A 178 9.75 1.66 -10.94
C ILE A 178 9.09 0.50 -11.71
N SER A 179 8.33 0.79 -12.76
CA SER A 179 7.68 -0.25 -13.58
C SER A 179 8.71 -1.21 -14.17
N ARG A 180 9.83 -0.70 -14.68
CA ARG A 180 10.92 -1.54 -15.19
C ARG A 180 11.59 -2.39 -14.13
N CYS A 181 11.86 -1.85 -12.93
CA CYS A 181 12.40 -2.64 -11.83
C CYS A 181 11.44 -3.78 -11.44
N LEU A 182 10.13 -3.53 -11.39
CA LEU A 182 9.12 -4.56 -11.13
C LEU A 182 9.10 -5.64 -12.21
N GLU A 183 9.28 -5.28 -13.50
CA GLU A 183 9.33 -6.22 -14.61
C GLU A 183 10.61 -7.06 -14.60
N GLU A 184 11.77 -6.42 -14.44
CA GLU A 184 13.09 -7.05 -14.60
C GLU A 184 13.53 -7.81 -13.33
N ALA A 185 13.31 -7.22 -12.15
CA ALA A 185 13.80 -7.77 -10.87
C ALA A 185 12.69 -8.28 -9.94
N GLY A 186 11.43 -8.04 -10.28
CA GLY A 186 10.30 -8.42 -9.43
C GLY A 186 10.10 -7.52 -8.20
N ILE A 187 10.95 -6.51 -8.02
CA ILE A 187 10.93 -5.60 -6.87
C ILE A 187 11.28 -4.18 -7.28
N ALA A 188 10.60 -3.21 -6.69
CA ALA A 188 10.93 -1.79 -6.81
C ALA A 188 10.73 -1.04 -5.50
N PHE A 189 11.39 0.12 -5.37
CA PHE A 189 11.29 1.00 -4.21
C PHE A 189 10.75 2.37 -4.61
N MET A 190 9.64 2.75 -4.03
CA MET A 190 9.04 4.08 -4.20
C MET A 190 9.42 4.96 -3.02
N PHE A 191 10.30 5.92 -3.28
CA PHE A 191 10.80 6.84 -2.28
C PHE A 191 9.75 7.89 -1.93
N ALA A 192 9.17 7.83 -0.73
CA ALA A 192 8.04 8.62 -0.30
C ALA A 192 8.17 10.14 -0.57
N PRO A 193 9.32 10.82 -0.36
CA PRO A 193 9.46 12.24 -0.66
C PRO A 193 9.31 12.60 -2.15
N ARG A 194 9.62 11.68 -3.06
CA ARG A 194 9.43 11.87 -4.50
C ARG A 194 7.97 11.68 -4.90
N TYR A 195 7.34 10.64 -4.35
CA TYR A 195 6.00 10.24 -4.75
C TYR A 195 4.88 11.04 -4.09
N HIS A 196 5.14 11.63 -2.93
CA HIS A 196 4.16 12.42 -2.17
C HIS A 196 4.63 13.86 -1.96
N PRO A 197 4.71 14.69 -3.03
CA PRO A 197 5.15 16.08 -2.91
C PRO A 197 4.27 16.90 -1.97
N ALA A 198 2.97 16.57 -1.87
CA ALA A 198 2.01 17.23 -0.98
C ALA A 198 2.38 17.10 0.52
N MET A 199 3.11 16.04 0.90
CA MET A 199 3.60 15.88 2.28
C MET A 199 4.56 16.99 2.72
N ARG A 200 5.19 17.72 1.79
CA ARG A 200 6.06 18.85 2.13
C ARG A 200 5.30 19.98 2.82
N ALA A 201 4.04 20.22 2.42
CA ALA A 201 3.22 21.27 3.01
C ALA A 201 2.92 21.01 4.48
N VAL A 202 2.63 19.77 4.87
CA VAL A 202 2.26 19.39 6.24
C VAL A 202 3.46 19.09 7.14
N ARG A 203 4.67 18.92 6.58
CA ARG A 203 5.89 18.60 7.34
C ARG A 203 6.21 19.60 8.45
N PRO A 204 6.15 20.95 8.23
CA PRO A 204 6.42 21.92 9.28
C PRO A 204 5.48 21.77 10.47
N VAL A 205 4.19 21.52 10.21
CA VAL A 205 3.18 21.33 11.26
C VAL A 205 3.48 20.06 12.06
N ARG A 206 3.78 18.92 11.39
CA ARG A 206 4.20 17.69 12.09
C ARG A 206 5.40 17.92 13.00
N SER A 207 6.42 18.65 12.50
CA SER A 207 7.63 18.92 13.26
C SER A 207 7.38 19.86 14.46
N ALA A 208 6.46 20.79 14.34
CA ALA A 208 6.08 21.72 15.40
C ALA A 208 5.23 21.07 16.49
N LEU A 209 4.28 20.22 16.12
CA LEU A 209 3.37 19.54 17.05
C LEU A 209 4.09 18.55 17.97
N LYS A 210 5.11 17.85 17.49
CA LYS A 210 5.90 16.83 18.22
C LYS A 210 5.05 15.74 18.89
N VAL A 211 3.83 15.53 18.41
CA VAL A 211 2.93 14.45 18.84
C VAL A 211 2.55 13.60 17.64
N ARG A 212 2.19 12.35 17.89
CA ARG A 212 1.66 11.46 16.84
C ARG A 212 0.26 11.95 16.42
N THR A 213 0.00 11.96 15.13
CA THR A 213 -1.28 12.34 14.52
C THR A 213 -1.64 11.32 13.44
N ALA A 214 -2.81 11.44 12.84
CA ALA A 214 -3.24 10.62 11.69
C ALA A 214 -2.15 10.50 10.62
N LEU A 215 -1.36 11.56 10.36
CA LEU A 215 -0.28 11.55 9.37
C LEU A 215 0.83 10.52 9.65
N ASN A 216 0.97 10.05 10.89
CA ASN A 216 1.94 9.02 11.24
C ASN A 216 1.49 7.62 10.83
N MET A 217 0.18 7.42 10.62
CA MET A 217 -0.43 6.16 10.24
C MET A 217 -0.62 6.03 8.73
N LEU A 218 -0.50 7.14 7.98
CA LEU A 218 -0.78 7.13 6.54
C LEU A 218 0.25 6.36 5.71
N GLY A 219 1.52 6.31 6.14
CA GLY A 219 2.62 5.73 5.34
C GLY A 219 2.26 4.40 4.67
N PRO A 220 1.78 3.39 5.40
CA PRO A 220 1.38 2.11 4.83
C PRO A 220 0.18 2.16 3.87
N LEU A 221 -0.62 3.22 3.93
CA LEU A 221 -1.81 3.41 3.08
C LEU A 221 -1.51 4.20 1.80
N LEU A 222 -0.31 4.76 1.68
CA LEU A 222 0.06 5.69 0.61
C LEU A 222 0.91 5.05 -0.50
N ASN A 223 0.81 3.75 -0.71
CA ASN A 223 1.57 3.09 -1.76
C ASN A 223 1.13 3.57 -3.16
N PRO A 224 2.01 4.25 -3.94
CA PRO A 224 1.63 4.83 -5.24
C PRO A 224 1.30 3.81 -6.33
N ALA A 225 1.67 2.54 -6.13
CA ALA A 225 1.33 1.44 -7.03
C ALA A 225 0.01 0.75 -6.65
N HIS A 226 -0.72 1.28 -5.65
CA HIS A 226 -1.98 0.72 -5.15
C HIS A 226 -1.86 -0.77 -4.85
N ALA A 227 -0.90 -1.14 -3.99
CA ALA A 227 -0.61 -2.53 -3.67
C ALA A 227 -1.88 -3.29 -3.26
N ALA A 228 -2.20 -4.35 -4.02
CA ALA A 228 -3.38 -5.18 -3.75
C ALA A 228 -3.21 -6.03 -2.50
N TYR A 229 -1.96 -6.27 -2.09
CA TYR A 229 -1.59 -7.10 -0.95
C TYR A 229 -0.66 -6.34 -0.02
N GLY A 230 -0.71 -6.66 1.29
CA GLY A 230 0.14 -6.02 2.28
C GLY A 230 0.49 -6.88 3.49
N LEU A 231 1.73 -6.71 3.97
CA LEU A 231 2.11 -7.01 5.34
C LEU A 231 2.43 -5.68 6.01
N VAL A 232 1.57 -5.25 6.93
CA VAL A 232 1.59 -3.89 7.49
C VAL A 232 1.86 -3.97 8.98
N GLY A 233 3.05 -3.57 9.41
CA GLY A 233 3.40 -3.48 10.81
C GLY A 233 2.85 -2.21 11.46
N VAL A 234 2.39 -2.34 12.69
CA VAL A 234 1.94 -1.21 13.51
C VAL A 234 2.69 -1.16 14.84
N TYR A 235 3.07 0.06 15.26
CA TYR A 235 3.83 0.27 16.49
C TYR A 235 3.05 -0.02 17.77
N ASP A 236 1.72 -0.14 17.70
CA ASP A 236 0.82 -0.32 18.85
C ASP A 236 -0.43 -1.08 18.42
N THR A 237 -0.84 -2.06 19.20
CA THR A 237 -2.02 -2.88 18.92
C THR A 237 -3.31 -2.08 18.91
N SER A 238 -3.37 -0.94 19.61
CA SER A 238 -4.55 -0.08 19.65
C SER A 238 -4.95 0.49 18.29
N ILE A 239 -3.99 0.58 17.34
CA ILE A 239 -4.27 1.06 15.98
C ILE A 239 -4.44 -0.06 14.95
N SER A 240 -4.35 -1.34 15.35
CA SER A 240 -4.42 -2.47 14.40
C SER A 240 -5.75 -2.53 13.66
N GLU A 241 -6.88 -2.42 14.37
CA GLU A 241 -8.21 -2.44 13.75
C GLU A 241 -8.50 -1.17 12.93
N LEU A 242 -8.00 -0.02 13.39
CA LEU A 242 -8.08 1.23 12.64
C LEU A 242 -7.35 1.11 11.30
N MET A 243 -6.13 0.59 11.30
CA MET A 243 -5.34 0.35 10.10
C MET A 243 -6.00 -0.67 9.17
N ALA A 244 -6.43 -1.80 9.71
CA ALA A 244 -7.10 -2.87 8.96
C ALA A 244 -8.40 -2.39 8.31
N GLY A 245 -9.24 -1.66 9.06
CA GLY A 245 -10.47 -1.06 8.55
C GLY A 245 -10.22 -0.02 7.46
N SER A 246 -9.13 0.74 7.57
CA SER A 246 -8.72 1.71 6.54
C SER A 246 -8.26 1.01 5.25
N LEU A 247 -7.43 -0.03 5.35
CA LEU A 247 -7.01 -0.86 4.20
C LEU A 247 -8.20 -1.49 3.47
N LEU A 248 -9.18 -2.01 4.23
CA LEU A 248 -10.40 -2.58 3.66
C LEU A 248 -11.18 -1.53 2.85
N ARG A 249 -11.34 -0.30 3.39
CA ARG A 249 -12.00 0.82 2.70
C ARG A 249 -11.25 1.30 1.47
N MET A 250 -9.94 1.17 1.45
CA MET A 250 -9.11 1.49 0.29
C MET A 250 -9.11 0.39 -0.78
N GLY A 251 -9.83 -0.72 -0.56
CA GLY A 251 -10.00 -1.77 -1.54
C GLY A 251 -8.83 -2.74 -1.65
N VAL A 252 -7.98 -2.83 -0.63
CA VAL A 252 -6.89 -3.81 -0.57
C VAL A 252 -7.49 -5.23 -0.61
N ARG A 253 -6.95 -6.09 -1.46
CA ARG A 253 -7.47 -7.45 -1.66
C ARG A 253 -7.22 -8.34 -0.45
N LYS A 254 -5.99 -8.33 0.07
CA LYS A 254 -5.63 -9.04 1.30
C LYS A 254 -4.46 -8.35 1.98
N ALA A 255 -4.58 -8.14 3.28
CA ALA A 255 -3.49 -7.60 4.09
C ALA A 255 -3.48 -8.23 5.49
N LEU A 256 -2.30 -8.29 6.07
CA LEU A 256 -2.07 -8.66 7.46
C LEU A 256 -1.54 -7.43 8.19
N VAL A 257 -2.30 -6.92 9.14
CA VAL A 257 -1.84 -5.89 10.06
C VAL A 257 -1.27 -6.57 11.29
N VAL A 258 0.00 -6.33 11.57
CA VAL A 258 0.75 -7.11 12.55
C VAL A 258 1.43 -6.23 13.60
N HIS A 259 1.53 -6.75 14.83
CA HIS A 259 2.32 -6.18 15.90
C HIS A 259 2.95 -7.33 16.71
N SER A 260 4.24 -7.27 16.98
CA SER A 260 4.92 -8.33 17.72
C SER A 260 5.92 -7.76 18.72
N MET A 261 5.70 -8.00 19.99
CA MET A 261 6.64 -7.71 21.08
C MET A 261 7.17 -6.26 21.09
N GLY A 262 6.30 -5.30 20.74
CA GLY A 262 6.66 -3.88 20.69
C GLY A 262 7.21 -3.38 19.35
N LEU A 263 7.38 -4.27 18.36
CA LEU A 263 7.83 -3.92 17.00
C LEU A 263 6.66 -3.86 16.03
N ASP A 264 6.82 -3.01 15.03
CA ASP A 264 5.95 -2.96 13.84
C ASP A 264 6.41 -3.94 12.74
N GLU A 265 6.79 -5.15 13.16
CA GLU A 265 7.25 -6.26 12.31
C GLU A 265 6.81 -7.59 12.95
N LEU A 266 6.75 -8.66 12.19
CA LEU A 266 6.74 -10.01 12.77
C LEU A 266 8.14 -10.34 13.27
N THR A 267 8.25 -10.79 14.50
CA THR A 267 9.54 -11.09 15.11
C THR A 267 9.60 -12.50 15.70
N PRO A 268 10.80 -13.15 15.72
CA PRO A 268 11.00 -14.40 16.42
C PRO A 268 10.89 -14.29 17.95
N MET A 269 10.90 -13.06 18.52
CA MET A 269 10.93 -12.84 19.96
C MET A 269 9.72 -13.43 20.70
N GLY A 270 8.54 -13.39 20.07
CA GLY A 270 7.32 -13.85 20.73
C GLY A 270 6.11 -13.88 19.79
N PRO A 271 4.94 -14.17 20.36
CA PRO A 271 3.69 -14.13 19.60
C PRO A 271 3.40 -12.74 19.04
N ALA A 272 2.70 -12.71 17.91
CA ALA A 272 2.25 -11.50 17.24
C ALA A 272 0.73 -11.42 17.26
N ASP A 273 0.19 -10.21 17.45
CA ASP A 273 -1.20 -9.89 17.15
C ASP A 273 -1.35 -9.66 15.65
N VAL A 274 -2.36 -10.29 15.04
CA VAL A 274 -2.64 -10.18 13.61
C VAL A 274 -4.11 -9.81 13.42
N VAL A 275 -4.35 -8.77 12.59
CA VAL A 275 -5.66 -8.44 12.05
C VAL A 275 -5.61 -8.63 10.54
N GLU A 276 -6.27 -9.66 10.06
CA GLU A 276 -6.33 -10.01 8.64
C GLU A 276 -7.50 -9.30 7.96
N VAL A 277 -7.19 -8.67 6.84
CA VAL A 277 -8.14 -8.05 5.91
C VAL A 277 -8.24 -8.93 4.67
N THR A 278 -9.45 -9.25 4.26
CA THR A 278 -9.71 -9.93 2.99
C THR A 278 -10.91 -9.26 2.32
N HIS A 279 -10.74 -8.79 1.10
CA HIS A 279 -11.80 -8.13 0.33
C HIS A 279 -12.98 -9.08 0.14
N GLY A 280 -14.20 -8.58 0.37
CA GLY A 280 -15.43 -9.38 0.27
C GLY A 280 -15.71 -10.29 1.46
N SER A 281 -14.84 -10.34 2.47
CA SER A 281 -15.15 -11.04 3.73
C SER A 281 -16.12 -10.23 4.59
N ALA A 282 -16.85 -10.92 5.48
CA ALA A 282 -17.84 -10.31 6.35
C ALA A 282 -17.26 -9.42 7.48
N GLY A 283 -15.92 -9.28 7.56
CA GLY A 283 -15.27 -8.49 8.59
C GLY A 283 -13.77 -8.74 8.70
N LEU A 284 -13.17 -8.14 9.72
CA LEU A 284 -11.77 -8.33 10.06
C LEU A 284 -11.62 -9.64 10.86
N LYS A 285 -10.57 -10.42 10.55
CA LYS A 285 -10.23 -11.63 11.30
C LYS A 285 -9.04 -11.35 12.21
N ARG A 286 -9.23 -11.49 13.52
CA ARG A 286 -8.16 -11.31 14.51
C ARG A 286 -7.70 -12.66 15.05
N TYR A 287 -6.39 -12.83 15.15
CA TYR A 287 -5.77 -14.01 15.75
C TYR A 287 -4.36 -13.69 16.25
N THR A 288 -3.86 -14.56 17.11
CA THR A 288 -2.46 -14.54 17.56
C THR A 288 -1.68 -15.57 16.75
N LEU A 289 -0.47 -15.20 16.33
CA LEU A 289 0.46 -16.03 15.61
C LEU A 289 1.67 -16.29 16.52
N ASP A 290 2.03 -17.55 16.72
CA ASP A 290 3.32 -17.89 17.33
C ASP A 290 4.33 -18.29 16.25
N PRO A 291 5.48 -17.64 16.13
CA PRO A 291 6.53 -18.02 15.16
C PRO A 291 6.98 -19.49 15.29
N LYS A 292 6.88 -20.08 16.47
CA LYS A 292 7.18 -21.51 16.69
C LYS A 292 6.30 -22.44 15.88
N ASP A 293 5.04 -22.04 15.61
CA ASP A 293 4.09 -22.85 14.84
C ASP A 293 4.53 -23.05 13.38
N VAL A 294 5.41 -22.18 12.89
CA VAL A 294 6.02 -22.26 11.55
C VAL A 294 7.52 -22.58 11.61
N GLY A 295 7.99 -23.13 12.74
CA GLY A 295 9.35 -23.61 12.93
C GLY A 295 10.42 -22.48 12.99
N ILE A 296 10.05 -21.32 13.52
CA ILE A 296 10.97 -20.21 13.81
C ILE A 296 11.33 -20.25 15.30
N PRO A 297 12.60 -20.36 15.66
CA PRO A 297 13.05 -20.39 17.05
C PRO A 297 12.92 -19.00 17.70
N ARG A 298 12.93 -18.95 19.04
CA ARG A 298 12.95 -17.69 19.79
C ARG A 298 14.31 -17.01 19.70
N CYS A 299 14.28 -15.69 19.78
CA CYS A 299 15.46 -14.85 19.93
C CYS A 299 15.19 -13.71 20.92
N GLU A 300 16.23 -12.99 21.30
CA GLU A 300 16.13 -11.78 22.11
C GLU A 300 16.14 -10.52 21.20
N VAL A 301 15.78 -9.38 21.77
CA VAL A 301 15.74 -8.11 21.01
C VAL A 301 17.13 -7.70 20.53
N GLU A 302 18.16 -8.02 21.29
CA GLU A 302 19.57 -7.77 20.99
C GLU A 302 20.02 -8.46 19.69
N ASP A 303 19.48 -9.63 19.41
CA ASP A 303 19.78 -10.42 18.22
C ASP A 303 19.26 -9.76 16.92
N LEU A 304 18.30 -8.86 17.04
CA LEU A 304 17.65 -8.17 15.92
C LEU A 304 18.14 -6.72 15.77
N LYS A 305 19.00 -6.23 16.65
CA LYS A 305 19.49 -4.84 16.58
C LYS A 305 20.30 -4.59 15.32
N GLY A 306 20.02 -3.46 14.71
CA GLY A 306 20.81 -2.90 13.61
C GLY A 306 21.73 -1.76 14.06
N GLY A 307 22.16 -0.99 13.10
CA GLY A 307 22.99 0.18 13.30
C GLY A 307 22.84 1.18 12.17
N ASP A 308 23.95 1.70 11.68
CA ASP A 308 23.95 2.59 10.53
C ASP A 308 23.68 1.82 9.21
N ALA A 309 23.60 2.55 8.12
CA ALA A 309 23.28 1.98 6.81
C ALA A 309 24.34 0.96 6.33
N ALA A 310 25.61 1.20 6.65
CA ALA A 310 26.69 0.30 6.23
C ALA A 310 26.63 -1.04 6.97
N LEU A 311 26.42 -0.99 8.30
CA LEU A 311 26.26 -2.20 9.12
C LEU A 311 25.02 -2.98 8.71
N ASN A 312 23.88 -2.31 8.56
CA ASN A 312 22.63 -2.97 8.18
C ASN A 312 22.73 -3.60 6.77
N ALA A 313 23.39 -2.93 5.83
CA ALA A 313 23.63 -3.48 4.50
C ALA A 313 24.54 -4.72 4.54
N ALA A 314 25.56 -4.74 5.39
CA ALA A 314 26.41 -5.91 5.57
C ALA A 314 25.61 -7.08 6.15
N ILE A 315 24.85 -6.87 7.22
CA ILE A 315 23.99 -7.90 7.83
C ILE A 315 23.01 -8.46 6.77
N LEU A 316 22.32 -7.58 6.01
CA LEU A 316 21.38 -8.04 5.00
C LEU A 316 22.05 -8.83 3.87
N ARG A 317 23.26 -8.43 3.40
CA ARG A 317 24.01 -9.21 2.40
C ARG A 317 24.33 -10.60 2.89
N ASP A 318 24.80 -10.74 4.11
CA ASP A 318 25.15 -12.03 4.71
C ASP A 318 23.91 -12.93 4.82
N VAL A 319 22.80 -12.39 5.31
CA VAL A 319 21.53 -13.13 5.43
C VAL A 319 21.01 -13.55 4.06
N LEU A 320 21.00 -12.64 3.07
CA LEU A 320 20.51 -12.93 1.72
C LEU A 320 21.41 -13.93 0.98
N ALA A 321 22.70 -14.02 1.37
CA ALA A 321 23.66 -15.02 0.89
C ALA A 321 23.49 -16.41 1.54
N GLY A 322 22.57 -16.56 2.49
CA GLY A 322 22.23 -17.84 3.11
C GLY A 322 22.72 -17.99 4.56
N GLN A 323 23.30 -16.97 5.17
CA GLN A 323 23.73 -17.05 6.56
C GLN A 323 22.50 -17.22 7.47
N PRO A 324 22.45 -18.28 8.31
CA PRO A 324 21.37 -18.49 9.26
C PRO A 324 21.55 -17.60 10.49
N GLY A 325 20.46 -17.42 11.27
CA GLY A 325 20.46 -16.69 12.52
C GLY A 325 19.16 -15.94 12.77
N PRO A 326 19.02 -15.26 13.92
CA PRO A 326 17.80 -14.58 14.30
C PRO A 326 17.29 -13.54 13.28
N VAL A 327 18.20 -12.80 12.66
CA VAL A 327 17.83 -11.85 11.59
C VAL A 327 17.30 -12.60 10.36
N ALA A 328 17.94 -13.70 9.96
CA ALA A 328 17.43 -14.54 8.87
C ALA A 328 16.03 -15.07 9.17
N ASP A 329 15.80 -15.54 10.39
CA ASP A 329 14.50 -16.03 10.84
C ASP A 329 13.44 -14.93 10.82
N ALA A 330 13.78 -13.70 11.22
CA ALA A 330 12.88 -12.55 11.13
C ALA A 330 12.53 -12.22 9.67
N LEU A 331 13.52 -12.20 8.77
CA LEU A 331 13.27 -11.96 7.34
C LEU A 331 12.43 -13.07 6.71
N ILE A 332 12.72 -14.32 7.01
CA ILE A 332 11.97 -15.50 6.54
C ILE A 332 10.51 -15.44 7.02
N LEU A 333 10.29 -15.08 8.28
CA LEU A 333 8.95 -14.96 8.86
C LEU A 333 8.12 -13.91 8.13
N ASN A 334 8.63 -12.68 8.00
CA ASN A 334 7.92 -11.60 7.32
C ASN A 334 7.72 -11.88 5.83
N ALA A 335 8.74 -12.38 5.13
CA ALA A 335 8.62 -12.77 3.72
C ALA A 335 7.58 -13.89 3.54
N GLY A 336 7.59 -14.91 4.39
CA GLY A 336 6.66 -16.04 4.33
C GLY A 336 5.19 -15.62 4.49
N TYR A 337 4.91 -14.74 5.45
CA TYR A 337 3.56 -14.21 5.65
C TYR A 337 3.15 -13.26 4.52
N ALA A 338 4.08 -12.48 3.98
CA ALA A 338 3.81 -11.65 2.80
C ALA A 338 3.52 -12.50 1.55
N LEU A 339 4.22 -13.62 1.35
CA LEU A 339 3.96 -14.57 0.28
C LEU A 339 2.57 -15.21 0.37
N ALA A 340 2.14 -15.56 1.58
CA ALA A 340 0.79 -16.07 1.82
C ALA A 340 -0.29 -14.98 1.66
N ALA A 341 -0.01 -13.75 2.07
CA ALA A 341 -0.90 -12.63 1.82
C ALA A 341 -1.04 -12.33 0.33
N ALA A 342 0.07 -12.38 -0.42
CA ALA A 342 0.12 -12.17 -1.87
C ALA A 342 -0.37 -13.39 -2.70
N GLU A 343 -0.88 -14.44 -2.05
CA GLU A 343 -1.38 -15.66 -2.70
C GLU A 343 -0.32 -16.40 -3.54
N VAL A 344 0.97 -16.13 -3.30
CA VAL A 344 2.11 -16.85 -3.90
C VAL A 344 2.31 -18.21 -3.21
N ALA A 345 2.03 -18.27 -1.91
CA ALA A 345 2.01 -19.51 -1.15
C ALA A 345 0.59 -19.79 -0.63
N PRO A 346 0.16 -21.06 -0.57
CA PRO A 346 -1.20 -21.41 -0.17
C PRO A 346 -1.48 -21.18 1.33
N SER A 347 -0.44 -21.20 2.15
CA SER A 347 -0.54 -20.93 3.61
C SER A 347 0.69 -20.18 4.12
N PRO A 348 0.62 -19.56 5.33
CA PRO A 348 1.79 -18.99 5.98
C PRO A 348 2.94 -19.98 6.20
N ALA A 349 2.62 -21.22 6.56
CA ALA A 349 3.63 -22.26 6.75
C ALA A 349 4.37 -22.59 5.44
N ASP A 350 3.64 -22.70 4.33
CA ASP A 350 4.24 -22.92 3.00
C ASP A 350 5.06 -21.70 2.57
N GLY A 351 4.58 -20.49 2.88
CA GLY A 351 5.30 -19.25 2.60
C GLY A 351 6.63 -19.17 3.36
N VAL A 352 6.62 -19.51 4.65
CA VAL A 352 7.85 -19.57 5.48
C VAL A 352 8.82 -20.65 4.98
N ALA A 353 8.29 -21.82 4.59
CA ALA A 353 9.11 -22.88 4.01
C ALA A 353 9.77 -22.44 2.70
N LEU A 354 9.00 -21.78 1.81
CA LEU A 354 9.50 -21.23 0.54
C LEU A 354 10.54 -20.13 0.78
N ALA A 355 10.27 -19.18 1.68
CA ALA A 355 11.20 -18.11 2.02
C ALA A 355 12.53 -18.67 2.58
N ARG A 356 12.47 -19.71 3.43
CA ARG A 356 13.64 -20.39 3.99
C ARG A 356 14.45 -21.10 2.90
N GLU A 357 13.80 -21.76 1.95
CA GLU A 357 14.47 -22.38 0.79
C GLU A 357 15.20 -21.33 -0.03
N VAL A 358 14.52 -20.23 -0.37
CA VAL A 358 15.09 -19.13 -1.16
C VAL A 358 16.27 -18.49 -0.45
N GLN A 359 16.18 -18.26 0.85
CA GLN A 359 17.25 -17.70 1.65
C GLN A 359 18.49 -18.62 1.59
N ARG A 360 18.33 -19.92 1.79
CA ARG A 360 19.45 -20.91 1.77
C ARG A 360 20.09 -21.08 0.39
N SER A 361 19.33 -20.91 -0.67
CA SER A 361 19.80 -21.11 -2.05
C SER A 361 20.62 -19.95 -2.62
N GLY A 362 20.68 -18.80 -1.93
CA GLY A 362 21.34 -17.60 -2.42
C GLY A 362 20.57 -16.86 -3.54
N ARG A 363 19.37 -17.32 -3.93
CA ARG A 363 18.54 -16.63 -4.94
C ARG A 363 18.22 -15.19 -4.55
N ALA A 364 18.14 -14.90 -3.26
CA ALA A 364 17.89 -13.55 -2.78
C ALA A 364 19.03 -12.58 -3.09
N THR A 365 20.28 -13.03 -3.06
CA THR A 365 21.45 -12.24 -3.49
C THR A 365 21.35 -11.90 -4.98
N ALA A 366 21.07 -12.89 -5.83
CA ALA A 366 20.91 -12.65 -7.27
C ALA A 366 19.77 -11.67 -7.58
N THR A 367 18.66 -11.73 -6.82
CA THR A 367 17.55 -10.76 -6.94
C THR A 367 17.97 -9.35 -6.55
N LEU A 368 18.72 -9.19 -5.45
CA LEU A 368 19.26 -7.89 -5.04
C LEU A 368 20.20 -7.32 -6.09
N GLU A 369 21.11 -8.12 -6.63
CA GLU A 369 22.07 -7.70 -7.67
C GLU A 369 21.35 -7.30 -8.96
N ALA A 370 20.37 -8.08 -9.41
CA ALA A 370 19.55 -7.75 -10.57
C ALA A 370 18.78 -6.45 -10.35
N TRP A 371 18.19 -6.26 -9.17
CA TRP A 371 17.49 -5.02 -8.82
C TRP A 371 18.43 -3.82 -8.77
N ALA A 372 19.57 -3.93 -8.10
CA ALA A 372 20.57 -2.85 -8.07
C ALA A 372 20.98 -2.45 -9.49
N ALA A 373 21.32 -3.41 -10.34
CA ALA A 373 21.70 -3.17 -11.72
C ALA A 373 20.56 -2.52 -12.53
N ALA A 374 19.32 -3.01 -12.42
CA ALA A 374 18.17 -2.44 -13.12
C ALA A 374 17.89 -1.00 -12.66
N SER A 375 17.91 -0.75 -11.36
CA SER A 375 17.68 0.58 -10.78
C SER A 375 18.73 1.60 -11.23
N GLN A 376 20.01 1.21 -11.25
CA GLN A 376 21.09 2.09 -11.70
C GLN A 376 20.99 2.42 -13.20
N ARG A 377 20.62 1.44 -14.06
CA ARG A 377 20.36 1.70 -15.49
C ARG A 377 19.20 2.68 -15.66
N CYS A 378 18.10 2.49 -14.92
CA CYS A 378 16.95 3.40 -14.97
C CYS A 378 17.33 4.82 -14.55
N ALA A 379 18.09 4.97 -13.46
CA ALA A 379 18.55 6.26 -12.96
C ALA A 379 19.47 6.97 -13.97
N ALA A 380 20.35 6.25 -14.66
CA ALA A 380 21.20 6.81 -15.71
C ALA A 380 20.37 7.34 -16.88
N GLN A 381 19.40 6.55 -17.36
CA GLN A 381 18.50 6.93 -18.45
C GLN A 381 17.63 8.15 -18.11
N GLU A 382 17.13 8.23 -16.88
CA GLU A 382 16.37 9.40 -16.42
C GLU A 382 17.22 10.66 -16.42
N ARG A 383 18.48 10.58 -15.96
CA ARG A 383 19.44 11.71 -15.97
C ARG A 383 19.75 12.17 -17.39
N GLU A 384 20.00 11.24 -18.32
CA GLU A 384 20.25 11.58 -19.73
C GLU A 384 19.06 12.30 -20.36
N ARG A 385 17.82 11.83 -20.11
CA ARG A 385 16.60 12.50 -20.60
C ARG A 385 16.43 13.91 -20.03
N GLN A 386 16.73 14.10 -18.73
CA GLN A 386 16.66 15.41 -18.09
C GLN A 386 17.68 16.38 -18.69
N LEU A 387 18.90 15.92 -18.96
CA LEU A 387 19.94 16.73 -19.60
C LEU A 387 19.60 17.07 -21.07
N ALA A 388 18.95 16.16 -21.78
CA ALA A 388 18.53 16.40 -23.17
C ALA A 388 17.31 17.34 -23.28
N ALA A 389 16.53 17.50 -22.18
CA ALA A 389 15.35 18.37 -22.12
C ALA A 389 15.64 19.77 -21.55
N ALA A 390 16.83 20.02 -20.97
CA ALA A 390 17.30 21.28 -20.42
C ALA A 390 18.11 22.08 -21.43
#